data_5d72f55bd91d1b039639f9f0f61dd3c6
#
_entry.id   5d72f55bd91d1b039639f9f0f61dd3c6
#
_cell.length_a   1.000
_cell.length_b   1.000
_cell.length_c   1.000
_cell.angle_alpha   90.00
_cell.angle_beta   90.00
_cell.angle_gamma   90.00
#
_symmetry.space_group_name_H-M   'P 1'
#
loop_
_entity.id
_entity.type
_entity.pdbx_description
1 polymer ?
#
loop_
_entity_poly.entity_id
_entity_poly.type
_entity_poly.pdbx_seq_one_letter_code
_entity_poly.pdbx_strand_id
1 'polypeptide(L)'
;MTSRPQMIINVLQANPDEQFTARQLAQKIIDHYGAELAVKRQNPRFASDEDFLSQIAAEVGGSRTVQAKAMCPQVMTRDKPRPRLYYWGKEIDNGVQQESSFDIAPTPSAETVAFSEHALYPLLIEYLSEEEELLCRRIDEKRSSNNKGLGANHWLYPDIVALQPLDKGWDSVVQNCVRYSEGRLTRLWSFEVKRQLNRSNVRECFFQAVSNSSWAHFGYLVATEINEDKQRGVERELQMLCALHGIGVILLNQQDPGNSQTLIPARERTSIDWQSVNRLVVENKDFKEFIDLVSDYHQTGKIHKALWN
;
A
#
# COMPACT_ATOMS: atom_id res chain seq x y z
N MET A 1 -9.12 -8.75 14.20
CA MET A 1 -7.66 -8.77 14.00
C MET A 1 -7.10 -7.47 14.56
N THR A 2 -6.10 -7.54 15.40
CA THR A 2 -5.54 -6.36 16.08
C THR A 2 -4.66 -5.58 15.09
N SER A 3 -4.85 -4.26 14.95
CA SER A 3 -4.02 -3.44 14.06
C SER A 3 -2.58 -3.33 14.59
N ARG A 4 -1.60 -3.09 13.70
CA ARG A 4 -0.18 -2.93 14.10
C ARG A 4 0.04 -1.81 15.11
N PRO A 5 -0.53 -0.60 14.94
CA PRO A 5 -0.45 0.45 15.94
C PRO A 5 -1.01 -0.01 17.30
N GLN A 6 -2.13 -0.75 17.30
CA GLN A 6 -2.72 -1.30 18.53
C GLN A 6 -1.85 -2.37 19.17
N MET A 7 -1.16 -3.20 18.38
CA MET A 7 -0.17 -4.17 18.89
C MET A 7 0.98 -3.47 19.61
N ILE A 8 1.49 -2.37 19.04
CA ILE A 8 2.52 -1.53 19.67
C ILE A 8 2.02 -0.98 21.00
N ILE A 9 0.81 -0.39 21.00
CA ILE A 9 0.19 0.16 22.21
C ILE A 9 0.05 -0.92 23.28
N ASN A 10 -0.52 -2.06 22.96
CA ASN A 10 -0.80 -3.15 23.89
C ASN A 10 0.49 -3.71 24.50
N VAL A 11 1.54 -3.92 23.70
CA VAL A 11 2.83 -4.43 24.19
C VAL A 11 3.51 -3.43 25.10
N LEU A 12 3.51 -2.13 24.77
CA LEU A 12 4.10 -1.11 25.62
C LEU A 12 3.30 -0.92 26.91
N GLN A 13 1.97 -0.94 26.82
CA GLN A 13 1.07 -0.86 28.00
C GLN A 13 1.24 -2.04 28.96
N ALA A 14 1.47 -3.23 28.42
CA ALA A 14 1.70 -4.44 29.22
C ALA A 14 3.09 -4.47 29.88
N ASN A 15 4.02 -3.62 29.42
CA ASN A 15 5.38 -3.53 29.94
C ASN A 15 5.78 -2.07 30.26
N PRO A 16 5.07 -1.41 31.21
CA PRO A 16 5.18 0.06 31.39
C PRO A 16 6.51 0.53 31.97
N ASP A 17 7.32 -0.38 32.51
CA ASP A 17 8.63 -0.10 33.09
C ASP A 17 9.79 -0.47 32.16
N GLU A 18 9.50 -1.07 31.02
CA GLU A 18 10.51 -1.50 30.06
C GLU A 18 10.69 -0.50 28.92
N GLN A 19 11.88 -0.49 28.34
CA GLN A 19 12.22 0.28 27.14
C GLN A 19 12.74 -0.68 26.08
N PHE A 20 12.22 -0.59 24.86
CA PHE A 20 12.54 -1.49 23.78
C PHE A 20 13.20 -0.76 22.62
N THR A 21 14.16 -1.39 21.97
CA THR A 21 14.54 -1.04 20.60
C THR A 21 13.43 -1.50 19.65
N ALA A 22 13.41 -1.00 18.41
CA ALA A 22 12.44 -1.43 17.40
C ALA A 22 12.43 -2.96 17.23
N ARG A 23 13.61 -3.58 17.21
CA ARG A 23 13.77 -5.03 17.08
C ARG A 23 13.22 -5.82 18.28
N GLN A 24 13.49 -5.35 19.49
CA GLN A 24 12.96 -5.99 20.71
C GLN A 24 11.44 -5.85 20.79
N LEU A 25 10.89 -4.69 20.43
CA LEU A 25 9.45 -4.48 20.39
C LEU A 25 8.79 -5.34 19.31
N ALA A 26 9.42 -5.46 18.13
CA ALA A 26 8.97 -6.35 17.06
C ALA A 26 8.94 -7.82 17.51
N GLN A 27 9.98 -8.29 18.23
CA GLN A 27 10.00 -9.65 18.76
C GLN A 27 8.84 -9.89 19.75
N LYS A 28 8.61 -8.97 20.68
CA LYS A 28 7.48 -9.04 21.62
C LYS A 28 6.12 -9.08 20.91
N ILE A 29 5.97 -8.31 19.82
CA ILE A 29 4.76 -8.31 18.99
C ILE A 29 4.58 -9.68 18.32
N ILE A 30 5.63 -10.26 17.74
CA ILE A 30 5.58 -11.59 17.12
C ILE A 30 5.23 -12.67 18.16
N ASP A 31 5.84 -12.62 19.33
CA ASP A 31 5.59 -13.60 20.41
C ASP A 31 4.14 -13.56 20.89
N HIS A 32 3.53 -12.36 20.94
CA HIS A 32 2.18 -12.16 21.47
C HIS A 32 1.08 -12.36 20.41
N TYR A 33 1.36 -11.97 19.18
CA TYR A 33 0.38 -11.94 18.08
C TYR A 33 0.73 -12.89 16.93
N GLY A 34 1.56 -13.90 17.16
CA GLY A 34 2.01 -14.83 16.13
C GLY A 34 0.89 -15.48 15.32
N ALA A 35 -0.23 -15.82 15.97
CA ALA A 35 -1.40 -16.37 15.28
C ALA A 35 -2.05 -15.36 14.30
N GLU A 36 -2.15 -14.07 14.69
CA GLU A 36 -2.70 -13.02 13.85
C GLU A 36 -1.74 -12.63 12.71
N LEU A 37 -0.44 -12.83 12.93
CA LEU A 37 0.64 -12.56 11.97
C LEU A 37 0.91 -13.72 11.02
N ALA A 38 0.31 -14.89 11.25
CA ALA A 38 0.61 -16.12 10.51
C ALA A 38 0.39 -15.98 9.00
N VAL A 39 -0.69 -15.31 8.58
CA VAL A 39 -0.98 -15.06 7.15
C VAL A 39 0.12 -14.21 6.51
N LYS A 40 0.54 -13.15 7.18
CA LYS A 40 1.63 -12.29 6.71
C LYS A 40 2.96 -13.05 6.66
N ARG A 41 3.24 -13.89 7.68
CA ARG A 41 4.46 -14.71 7.74
C ARG A 41 4.57 -15.73 6.59
N GLN A 42 3.42 -16.17 6.03
CA GLN A 42 3.38 -17.10 4.88
C GLN A 42 3.74 -16.44 3.54
N ASN A 43 3.95 -15.11 3.49
CA ASN A 43 4.37 -14.46 2.27
C ASN A 43 5.74 -15.01 1.83
N PRO A 44 5.88 -15.51 0.56
CA PRO A 44 7.11 -16.13 0.04
C PRO A 44 8.36 -15.25 0.11
N ARG A 45 8.21 -13.92 0.25
CA ARG A 45 9.33 -12.98 0.39
C ARG A 45 10.13 -13.18 1.70
N PHE A 46 9.52 -13.76 2.73
CA PHE A 46 10.19 -14.04 3.99
C PHE A 46 10.83 -15.42 3.97
N ALA A 47 12.11 -15.49 3.57
CA ALA A 47 12.85 -16.75 3.51
C ALA A 47 13.14 -17.32 4.93
N SER A 48 13.19 -16.46 5.95
CA SER A 48 13.50 -16.82 7.33
C SER A 48 12.64 -16.07 8.35
N ASP A 49 12.64 -16.52 9.61
CA ASP A 49 12.02 -15.79 10.71
C ASP A 49 12.75 -14.46 11.00
N GLU A 50 14.03 -14.43 10.67
CA GLU A 50 14.86 -13.23 10.78
C GLU A 50 14.43 -12.13 9.80
N ASP A 51 14.08 -12.50 8.55
CA ASP A 51 13.57 -11.56 7.55
C ASP A 51 12.22 -10.99 8.00
N PHE A 52 11.36 -11.87 8.54
CA PHE A 52 10.07 -11.47 9.06
C PHE A 52 10.21 -10.54 10.27
N LEU A 53 11.10 -10.85 11.23
CA LEU A 53 11.40 -9.98 12.37
C LEU A 53 11.93 -8.63 11.92
N SER A 54 12.81 -8.60 10.94
CA SER A 54 13.38 -7.37 10.38
C SER A 54 12.31 -6.49 9.75
N GLN A 55 11.34 -7.08 9.06
CA GLN A 55 10.19 -6.38 8.50
C GLN A 55 9.31 -5.76 9.60
N ILE A 56 8.93 -6.54 10.62
CA ILE A 56 8.12 -6.01 11.73
C ILE A 56 8.89 -4.90 12.49
N ALA A 57 10.21 -5.03 12.64
CA ALA A 57 11.04 -3.98 13.24
C ALA A 57 11.08 -2.69 12.40
N ALA A 58 11.07 -2.81 11.07
CA ALA A 58 10.98 -1.66 10.18
C ALA A 58 9.63 -0.95 10.30
N GLU A 59 8.53 -1.71 10.41
CA GLU A 59 7.18 -1.16 10.64
C GLU A 59 7.11 -0.41 11.98
N VAL A 60 7.67 -0.98 13.06
CA VAL A 60 7.78 -0.31 14.36
C VAL A 60 8.64 0.96 14.27
N GLY A 61 9.71 0.93 13.49
CA GLY A 61 10.60 2.09 13.27
C GLY A 61 9.98 3.22 12.46
N GLY A 62 8.97 2.91 11.65
CA GLY A 62 8.33 3.78 10.66
C GLY A 62 6.98 4.37 11.09
N SER A 63 6.04 4.35 10.15
CA SER A 63 4.72 4.97 10.26
C SER A 63 3.85 4.39 11.38
N ARG A 64 3.98 3.11 11.71
CA ARG A 64 3.13 2.44 12.71
C ARG A 64 3.29 3.03 14.12
N THR A 65 4.50 3.43 14.50
CA THR A 65 4.69 4.14 15.77
C THR A 65 4.11 5.56 15.74
N VAL A 66 4.15 6.24 14.60
CA VAL A 66 3.50 7.55 14.44
C VAL A 66 1.98 7.41 14.63
N GLN A 67 1.38 6.41 14.02
CA GLN A 67 -0.04 6.09 14.17
C GLN A 67 -0.38 5.68 15.62
N ALA A 68 0.44 4.85 16.25
CA ALA A 68 0.27 4.45 17.65
C ALA A 68 0.30 5.66 18.59
N LYS A 69 1.20 6.62 18.37
CA LYS A 69 1.26 7.88 19.14
C LYS A 69 0.02 8.75 18.94
N ALA A 70 -0.51 8.80 17.72
CA ALA A 70 -1.74 9.54 17.43
C ALA A 70 -2.96 8.91 18.12
N MET A 71 -3.00 7.56 18.24
CA MET A 71 -4.06 6.83 18.93
C MET A 71 -3.92 6.85 20.45
N CYS A 72 -2.67 6.86 20.94
CA CYS A 72 -2.37 6.77 22.37
C CYS A 72 -1.16 7.63 22.73
N PRO A 73 -1.37 8.82 23.37
CA PRO A 73 -0.28 9.73 23.74
C PRO A 73 0.76 9.15 24.70
N GLN A 74 0.43 8.06 25.42
CA GLN A 74 1.35 7.36 26.31
C GLN A 74 2.42 6.57 25.56
N VAL A 75 2.30 6.35 24.25
CA VAL A 75 3.35 5.75 23.41
C VAL A 75 4.43 6.80 23.20
N MET A 76 5.58 6.60 23.83
CA MET A 76 6.70 7.53 23.81
C MET A 76 7.90 6.92 23.11
N THR A 77 8.73 7.81 22.50
CA THR A 77 10.01 7.40 21.92
C THR A 77 11.11 8.35 22.34
N ARG A 78 12.33 7.82 22.47
CA ARG A 78 13.54 8.59 22.73
C ARG A 78 14.58 8.29 21.65
N ASP A 79 14.96 9.31 20.90
CA ASP A 79 15.85 9.17 19.73
C ASP A 79 17.35 9.20 20.09
N LYS A 80 17.71 9.73 21.27
CA LYS A 80 19.10 9.84 21.72
C LYS A 80 19.25 9.33 23.15
N PRO A 81 20.33 8.57 23.47
CA PRO A 81 21.32 8.04 22.52
C PRO A 81 20.72 6.99 21.61
N ARG A 82 21.33 6.74 20.42
CA ARG A 82 20.90 5.66 19.52
C ARG A 82 21.24 4.29 20.13
N PRO A 83 20.43 3.24 19.87
CA PRO A 83 19.23 3.20 19.01
C PRO A 83 18.02 3.90 19.63
N ARG A 84 17.01 4.26 18.79
CA ARG A 84 15.70 4.76 19.26
C ARG A 84 15.08 3.76 20.21
N LEU A 85 14.56 4.26 21.33
CA LEU A 85 13.86 3.47 22.33
C LEU A 85 12.38 3.81 22.35
N TYR A 86 11.55 2.79 22.55
CA TYR A 86 10.10 2.83 22.63
C TYR A 86 9.70 2.44 24.05
N TYR A 87 8.80 3.21 24.68
CA TYR A 87 8.38 2.96 26.05
C TYR A 87 7.00 3.54 26.34
N TRP A 88 6.41 3.10 27.42
CA TRP A 88 5.14 3.63 27.93
C TRP A 88 5.40 4.85 28.81
N GLY A 89 4.83 6.00 28.45
CA GLY A 89 4.87 7.21 29.27
C GLY A 89 3.97 7.07 30.47
N LYS A 90 4.53 7.18 31.69
CA LYS A 90 3.74 7.32 32.92
C LYS A 90 3.20 8.76 32.96
N GLU A 91 1.95 8.97 33.41
CA GLU A 91 1.45 10.30 33.75
C GLU A 91 2.38 10.94 34.79
N ILE A 92 3.15 11.93 34.37
CA ILE A 92 3.85 12.81 35.31
C ILE A 92 2.83 13.91 35.61
N ASP A 93 2.21 13.82 36.80
CA ASP A 93 1.52 14.93 37.45
C ASP A 93 2.56 16.03 37.71
N ASN A 94 2.62 17.03 36.84
CA ASN A 94 3.21 18.34 37.16
C ASN A 94 2.65 19.39 36.20
N GLY A 95 1.83 20.25 36.81
CA GLY A 95 1.27 21.42 36.17
C GLY A 95 2.32 22.36 35.62
N VAL A 96 2.24 22.65 34.35
CA VAL A 96 2.46 23.98 33.77
C VAL A 96 1.50 24.10 32.59
N GLN A 97 0.65 25.09 32.71
CA GLN A 97 -0.34 25.54 31.74
C GLN A 97 0.32 25.93 30.42
N GLN A 98 -0.22 25.42 29.31
CA GLN A 98 -0.39 26.26 28.13
C GLN A 98 -1.73 25.88 27.49
N GLU A 99 -2.60 26.87 27.51
CA GLU A 99 -3.93 26.86 26.96
C GLU A 99 -3.88 26.70 25.44
N SER A 100 -4.61 25.74 24.93
CA SER A 100 -5.37 25.91 23.71
C SER A 100 -6.62 25.05 23.82
N SER A 101 -7.69 25.75 24.15
CA SER A 101 -9.07 25.27 24.18
C SER A 101 -9.47 24.73 22.81
N PHE A 102 -9.77 23.44 22.73
CA PHE A 102 -10.73 22.94 21.76
C PHE A 102 -11.81 22.18 22.50
N ASP A 103 -13.02 22.71 22.41
CA ASP A 103 -14.26 22.15 22.94
C ASP A 103 -14.42 20.70 22.44
N ILE A 104 -14.47 19.78 23.41
CA ILE A 104 -14.87 18.40 23.17
C ILE A 104 -16.39 18.36 23.15
N ALA A 105 -16.98 18.40 21.98
CA ALA A 105 -18.36 18.00 21.77
C ALA A 105 -18.48 16.46 21.93
N PRO A 106 -19.62 15.93 22.45
CA PRO A 106 -19.73 14.52 22.78
C PRO A 106 -19.64 13.65 21.53
N THR A 107 -18.87 12.58 21.64
CA THR A 107 -18.66 11.53 20.66
C THR A 107 -19.99 11.03 20.08
N PRO A 108 -20.23 11.16 18.76
CA PRO A 108 -21.28 10.40 18.11
C PRO A 108 -20.84 8.93 18.03
N SER A 109 -21.76 8.03 18.34
CA SER A 109 -21.69 6.60 18.06
C SER A 109 -21.04 6.33 16.71
N ALA A 110 -20.21 5.27 16.65
CA ALA A 110 -19.47 4.83 15.48
C ALA A 110 -20.36 4.69 14.22
N GLU A 111 -20.63 5.80 13.57
CA GLU A 111 -21.01 5.82 12.17
C GLU A 111 -19.73 5.59 11.37
N THR A 112 -19.68 4.50 10.62
CA THR A 112 -18.66 4.22 9.63
C THR A 112 -18.55 5.42 8.70
N VAL A 113 -17.56 6.28 8.91
CA VAL A 113 -17.26 7.38 8.02
C VAL A 113 -16.92 6.75 6.67
N ALA A 114 -17.84 6.87 5.72
CA ALA A 114 -17.66 6.33 4.39
C ALA A 114 -16.57 7.14 3.67
N PHE A 115 -15.34 6.64 3.69
CA PHE A 115 -14.23 7.23 2.96
C PHE A 115 -14.58 7.41 1.48
N SER A 116 -14.23 8.55 0.89
CA SER A 116 -14.28 8.71 -0.57
C SER A 116 -13.21 7.82 -1.21
N GLU A 117 -13.35 7.44 -2.48
CA GLU A 117 -12.29 6.68 -3.20
C GLU A 117 -10.95 7.41 -3.14
N HIS A 118 -10.95 8.73 -3.24
CA HIS A 118 -9.74 9.55 -3.11
C HIS A 118 -9.02 9.42 -1.76
N ALA A 119 -9.74 9.16 -0.68
CA ALA A 119 -9.15 8.94 0.64
C ALA A 119 -8.47 7.57 0.76
N LEU A 120 -8.75 6.63 -0.15
CA LEU A 120 -8.15 5.30 -0.18
C LEU A 120 -6.78 5.29 -0.87
N TYR A 121 -6.49 6.24 -1.75
CA TYR A 121 -5.25 6.25 -2.52
C TYR A 121 -3.99 6.34 -1.64
N PRO A 122 -3.89 7.23 -0.63
CA PRO A 122 -2.74 7.23 0.27
C PRO A 122 -2.58 5.91 1.04
N LEU A 123 -3.68 5.28 1.46
CA LEU A 123 -3.65 4.00 2.18
C LEU A 123 -3.15 2.86 1.30
N LEU A 124 -3.59 2.84 0.04
CA LEU A 124 -3.09 1.85 -0.92
C LEU A 124 -1.61 2.07 -1.24
N ILE A 125 -1.19 3.33 -1.45
CA ILE A 125 0.22 3.66 -1.70
C ILE A 125 1.10 3.24 -0.51
N GLU A 126 0.65 3.47 0.73
CA GLU A 126 1.32 3.00 1.93
C GLU A 126 1.51 1.47 1.91
N TYR A 127 0.43 0.72 1.66
CA TYR A 127 0.49 -0.74 1.55
C TYR A 127 1.46 -1.21 0.46
N LEU A 128 1.34 -0.67 -0.75
CA LEU A 128 2.15 -1.07 -1.90
C LEU A 128 3.63 -0.72 -1.71
N SER A 129 3.93 0.40 -1.05
CA SER A 129 5.32 0.85 -0.84
C SER A 129 6.00 0.09 0.30
N GLU A 130 5.28 -0.19 1.38
CA GLU A 130 5.85 -0.82 2.58
C GLU A 130 5.84 -2.36 2.50
N GLU A 131 4.79 -2.95 1.90
CA GLU A 131 4.61 -4.39 1.88
C GLU A 131 5.05 -5.03 0.55
N GLU A 132 4.89 -4.33 -0.57
CA GLU A 132 5.21 -4.83 -1.91
C GLU A 132 6.47 -4.18 -2.51
N GLU A 133 7.09 -3.23 -1.80
CA GLU A 133 8.28 -2.47 -2.23
C GLU A 133 8.11 -1.78 -3.59
N LEU A 134 6.90 -1.33 -3.90
CA LEU A 134 6.58 -0.66 -5.14
C LEU A 134 6.80 0.85 -5.05
N LEU A 135 7.23 1.47 -6.14
CA LEU A 135 7.34 2.91 -6.30
C LEU A 135 6.06 3.41 -6.97
N CYS A 136 5.19 4.05 -6.18
CA CYS A 136 3.84 4.37 -6.60
C CYS A 136 3.67 5.81 -7.05
N ARG A 137 2.71 6.04 -7.98
CA ARG A 137 2.22 7.37 -8.35
C ARG A 137 0.72 7.33 -8.56
N ARG A 138 0.03 8.36 -8.03
CA ARG A 138 -1.37 8.60 -8.35
C ARG A 138 -1.49 9.23 -9.74
N ILE A 139 -2.53 8.85 -10.47
CA ILE A 139 -2.94 9.46 -11.74
C ILE A 139 -4.23 10.24 -11.50
N ASP A 140 -4.20 11.56 -11.73
CA ASP A 140 -5.41 12.38 -11.67
C ASP A 140 -6.02 12.50 -13.08
N GLU A 141 -7.22 11.94 -13.24
CA GLU A 141 -7.97 11.99 -14.49
C GLU A 141 -8.23 13.44 -14.97
N LYS A 142 -8.31 14.39 -14.02
CA LYS A 142 -8.52 15.83 -14.31
C LYS A 142 -7.33 16.50 -14.98
N ARG A 143 -6.15 15.89 -14.90
CA ARG A 143 -4.94 16.34 -15.59
C ARG A 143 -4.83 15.83 -17.04
N SER A 144 -5.91 15.22 -17.54
CA SER A 144 -6.02 14.78 -18.93
C SER A 144 -6.44 15.91 -19.86
N SER A 145 -5.86 15.93 -21.06
CA SER A 145 -6.28 16.78 -22.16
C SER A 145 -7.46 16.24 -22.96
N ASN A 146 -7.91 15.03 -22.63
CA ASN A 146 -9.02 14.39 -23.32
C ASN A 146 -10.36 14.98 -22.85
N ASN A 147 -10.98 15.82 -23.68
CA ASN A 147 -12.27 16.48 -23.42
C ASN A 147 -13.44 15.88 -24.21
N LYS A 148 -13.42 14.61 -24.56
CA LYS A 148 -14.41 13.95 -25.42
C LYS A 148 -15.77 13.69 -24.76
N GLY A 149 -16.11 14.39 -23.66
CA GLY A 149 -17.40 14.34 -22.98
C GLY A 149 -17.35 13.81 -21.54
N LEU A 150 -18.49 13.85 -20.86
CA LEU A 150 -18.63 13.35 -19.49
C LEU A 150 -18.26 11.85 -19.41
N GLY A 151 -17.34 11.51 -18.51
CA GLY A 151 -16.89 10.13 -18.31
C GLY A 151 -15.91 9.58 -19.37
N ALA A 152 -15.44 10.42 -20.33
CA ALA A 152 -14.53 9.98 -21.39
C ALA A 152 -13.20 9.44 -20.88
N ASN A 153 -12.79 9.83 -19.66
CA ASN A 153 -11.54 9.41 -19.02
C ASN A 153 -11.72 8.19 -18.09
N HIS A 154 -12.95 7.84 -17.74
CA HIS A 154 -13.26 6.79 -16.75
C HIS A 154 -12.65 5.40 -17.09
N TRP A 155 -12.52 5.08 -18.38
CA TRP A 155 -12.00 3.81 -18.89
C TRP A 155 -10.59 3.92 -19.48
N LEU A 156 -9.86 5.00 -19.20
CA LEU A 156 -8.55 5.26 -19.81
C LEU A 156 -7.41 5.13 -18.81
N TYR A 157 -7.58 5.68 -17.61
CA TYR A 157 -6.49 5.80 -16.65
C TYR A 157 -6.76 5.00 -15.39
N PRO A 158 -5.75 4.27 -14.87
CA PRO A 158 -5.84 3.70 -13.54
C PRO A 158 -5.74 4.81 -12.48
N ASP A 159 -6.21 4.53 -11.27
CA ASP A 159 -6.10 5.43 -10.14
C ASP A 159 -4.65 5.56 -9.65
N ILE A 160 -3.93 4.43 -9.60
CA ILE A 160 -2.54 4.36 -9.16
C ILE A 160 -1.75 3.48 -10.13
N VAL A 161 -0.52 3.91 -10.41
CA VAL A 161 0.48 3.17 -11.16
C VAL A 161 1.72 2.94 -10.31
N ALA A 162 2.48 1.88 -10.59
CA ALA A 162 3.71 1.64 -9.87
C ALA A 162 4.79 1.01 -10.73
N LEU A 163 6.05 1.28 -10.32
CA LEU A 163 7.26 0.68 -10.82
C LEU A 163 7.81 -0.29 -9.78
N GLN A 164 8.14 -1.50 -10.19
CA GLN A 164 8.91 -2.46 -9.41
C GLN A 164 10.30 -2.63 -10.01
N PRO A 165 11.37 -2.18 -9.35
CA PRO A 165 12.73 -2.50 -9.76
C PRO A 165 13.04 -3.99 -9.55
N LEU A 166 13.62 -4.67 -10.55
CA LEU A 166 13.97 -6.08 -10.46
C LEU A 166 15.48 -6.30 -10.19
N ASP A 167 16.26 -5.26 -10.39
CA ASP A 167 17.73 -5.28 -10.33
C ASP A 167 18.29 -4.60 -9.08
N LYS A 168 17.46 -4.41 -8.06
CA LYS A 168 17.85 -3.80 -6.78
C LYS A 168 18.97 -4.63 -6.13
N GLY A 169 20.13 -3.98 -5.92
CA GLY A 169 21.31 -4.62 -5.32
C GLY A 169 22.16 -5.44 -6.29
N TRP A 170 21.84 -5.46 -7.60
CA TRP A 170 22.69 -6.11 -8.59
C TRP A 170 23.95 -5.28 -8.87
N ASP A 171 25.03 -5.98 -9.24
CA ASP A 171 26.22 -5.33 -9.72
C ASP A 171 25.96 -4.58 -11.04
N SER A 172 26.60 -3.42 -11.19
CA SER A 172 26.41 -2.54 -12.35
C SER A 172 26.74 -3.22 -13.70
N VAL A 173 27.69 -4.17 -13.70
CA VAL A 173 28.02 -4.95 -14.89
C VAL A 173 26.84 -5.83 -15.31
N VAL A 174 26.17 -6.48 -14.34
CA VAL A 174 24.99 -7.32 -14.59
C VAL A 174 23.82 -6.45 -15.06
N GLN A 175 23.57 -5.30 -14.39
CA GLN A 175 22.52 -4.35 -14.81
C GLN A 175 22.74 -3.90 -16.27
N ASN A 176 23.98 -3.59 -16.65
CA ASN A 176 24.30 -3.20 -18.01
C ASN A 176 24.08 -4.35 -19.02
N CYS A 177 24.45 -5.58 -18.68
CA CYS A 177 24.16 -6.73 -19.52
C CYS A 177 22.66 -6.89 -19.79
N VAL A 178 21.82 -6.79 -18.73
CA VAL A 178 20.37 -6.93 -18.85
C VAL A 178 19.77 -5.75 -19.62
N ARG A 179 20.29 -4.53 -19.43
CA ARG A 179 19.81 -3.32 -20.12
C ARG A 179 19.94 -3.40 -21.63
N TYR A 180 21.00 -4.03 -22.13
CA TYR A 180 21.28 -4.20 -23.58
C TYR A 180 20.89 -5.57 -24.14
N SER A 181 20.22 -6.40 -23.35
CA SER A 181 19.66 -7.68 -23.76
C SER A 181 18.12 -7.63 -23.79
N GLU A 182 17.49 -8.75 -24.07
CA GLU A 182 16.03 -8.90 -23.96
C GLU A 182 15.55 -9.04 -22.50
N GLY A 183 16.46 -8.88 -21.53
CA GLY A 183 16.15 -8.95 -20.10
C GLY A 183 15.31 -7.77 -19.63
N ARG A 184 14.67 -7.96 -18.48
CA ARG A 184 13.77 -6.96 -17.89
C ARG A 184 14.35 -6.45 -16.57
N LEU A 185 14.45 -5.13 -16.45
CA LEU A 185 14.90 -4.45 -15.23
C LEU A 185 13.75 -4.00 -14.34
N THR A 186 12.54 -3.91 -14.89
CA THR A 186 11.38 -3.37 -14.18
C THR A 186 10.09 -4.12 -14.51
N ARG A 187 9.11 -4.03 -13.58
CA ARG A 187 7.72 -4.37 -13.85
C ARG A 187 6.85 -3.15 -13.61
N LEU A 188 5.85 -2.96 -14.45
CA LEU A 188 4.87 -1.88 -14.32
C LEU A 188 3.54 -2.44 -13.85
N TRP A 189 2.93 -1.74 -12.92
CA TRP A 189 1.70 -2.15 -12.23
C TRP A 189 0.63 -1.08 -12.39
N SER A 190 -0.60 -1.50 -12.43
CA SER A 190 -1.79 -0.66 -12.57
C SER A 190 -2.84 -1.08 -11.56
N PHE A 191 -3.41 -0.12 -10.83
CA PHE A 191 -4.39 -0.36 -9.78
C PHE A 191 -5.62 0.50 -10.01
N GLU A 192 -6.79 -0.16 -10.03
CA GLU A 192 -8.11 0.46 -10.03
C GLU A 192 -8.70 0.33 -8.64
N VAL A 193 -9.11 1.42 -8.01
CA VAL A 193 -9.55 1.47 -6.61
C VAL A 193 -11.05 1.69 -6.54
N LYS A 194 -11.72 0.87 -5.76
CA LYS A 194 -13.16 0.97 -5.47
C LYS A 194 -13.39 0.88 -3.97
N ARG A 195 -14.40 1.58 -3.49
CA ARG A 195 -14.79 1.48 -2.08
C ARG A 195 -15.34 0.10 -1.77
N GLN A 196 -16.25 -0.38 -2.60
CA GLN A 196 -17.04 -1.57 -2.34
C GLN A 196 -17.33 -2.32 -3.63
N LEU A 197 -17.18 -3.63 -3.57
CA LEU A 197 -17.64 -4.53 -4.62
C LEU A 197 -18.88 -5.28 -4.14
N ASN A 198 -19.89 -5.29 -4.98
CA ASN A 198 -21.15 -6.00 -4.75
C ASN A 198 -21.67 -6.58 -6.06
N ARG A 199 -22.76 -7.33 -5.99
CA ARG A 199 -23.33 -8.03 -7.17
C ARG A 199 -23.72 -7.09 -8.32
N SER A 200 -24.08 -5.83 -8.02
CA SER A 200 -24.53 -4.88 -9.06
C SER A 200 -23.38 -4.20 -9.79
N ASN A 201 -22.20 -4.05 -9.16
CA ASN A 201 -21.08 -3.28 -9.73
C ASN A 201 -19.81 -4.10 -10.03
N VAL A 202 -19.72 -5.34 -9.55
CA VAL A 202 -18.47 -6.13 -9.63
C VAL A 202 -17.95 -6.26 -11.07
N ARG A 203 -18.82 -6.49 -12.04
CA ARG A 203 -18.43 -6.61 -13.46
C ARG A 203 -17.94 -5.29 -14.02
N GLU A 204 -18.64 -4.21 -13.77
CA GLU A 204 -18.25 -2.88 -14.24
C GLU A 204 -16.89 -2.49 -13.70
N CYS A 205 -16.71 -2.56 -12.37
CA CYS A 205 -15.44 -2.28 -11.70
C CYS A 205 -14.30 -3.17 -12.21
N PHE A 206 -14.59 -4.46 -12.43
CA PHE A 206 -13.61 -5.39 -12.94
C PHE A 206 -13.15 -5.06 -14.36
N PHE A 207 -14.10 -4.79 -15.28
CA PHE A 207 -13.75 -4.45 -16.65
C PHE A 207 -13.10 -3.07 -16.77
N GLN A 208 -13.37 -2.14 -15.84
CA GLN A 208 -12.61 -0.91 -15.71
C GLN A 208 -11.14 -1.21 -15.38
N ALA A 209 -10.88 -2.07 -14.39
CA ALA A 209 -9.52 -2.51 -14.09
C ALA A 209 -8.84 -3.22 -15.27
N VAL A 210 -9.56 -4.05 -16.03
CA VAL A 210 -9.04 -4.67 -17.26
C VAL A 210 -8.62 -3.62 -18.29
N SER A 211 -9.51 -2.65 -18.56
CA SER A 211 -9.25 -1.57 -19.53
C SER A 211 -8.06 -0.72 -19.13
N ASN A 212 -8.04 -0.26 -17.88
CA ASN A 212 -7.05 0.68 -17.36
C ASN A 212 -5.68 0.05 -17.13
N SER A 213 -5.57 -1.28 -17.12
CA SER A 213 -4.32 -2.02 -16.92
C SER A 213 -3.81 -2.75 -18.17
N SER A 214 -4.47 -2.62 -19.31
CA SER A 214 -4.13 -3.37 -20.53
C SER A 214 -2.67 -3.20 -20.99
N TRP A 215 -2.08 -2.06 -20.69
CA TRP A 215 -0.72 -1.67 -21.00
C TRP A 215 0.34 -2.17 -20.01
N ALA A 216 -0.03 -2.53 -18.77
CA ALA A 216 0.90 -2.87 -17.69
C ALA A 216 1.22 -4.37 -17.61
N HIS A 217 2.30 -4.74 -16.91
CA HIS A 217 2.61 -6.14 -16.62
C HIS A 217 1.59 -6.76 -15.67
N PHE A 218 1.16 -5.99 -14.66
CA PHE A 218 0.16 -6.41 -13.68
C PHE A 218 -0.97 -5.41 -13.59
N GLY A 219 -2.21 -5.90 -13.52
CA GLY A 219 -3.39 -5.11 -13.25
C GLY A 219 -4.10 -5.63 -12.01
N TYR A 220 -4.53 -4.74 -11.13
CA TYR A 220 -5.26 -5.08 -9.92
C TYR A 220 -6.52 -4.25 -9.75
N LEU A 221 -7.59 -4.92 -9.32
CA LEU A 221 -8.77 -4.29 -8.75
C LEU A 221 -8.61 -4.29 -7.22
N VAL A 222 -8.71 -3.11 -6.62
CA VAL A 222 -8.57 -2.91 -5.17
C VAL A 222 -9.92 -2.50 -4.61
N ALA A 223 -10.34 -3.14 -3.53
CA ALA A 223 -11.55 -2.75 -2.81
C ALA A 223 -11.33 -2.80 -1.30
N THR A 224 -12.07 -1.98 -0.55
CA THR A 224 -12.02 -2.03 0.91
C THR A 224 -13.07 -2.95 1.49
N GLU A 225 -14.08 -3.28 0.70
CA GLU A 225 -15.18 -4.16 1.10
C GLU A 225 -15.67 -4.98 -0.09
N ILE A 226 -15.88 -6.26 0.13
CA ILE A 226 -16.52 -7.17 -0.82
C ILE A 226 -17.78 -7.70 -0.15
N ASN A 227 -18.93 -7.19 -0.59
CA ASN A 227 -20.23 -7.59 -0.03
C ASN A 227 -20.69 -8.92 -0.65
N GLU A 228 -20.47 -9.98 0.10
CA GLU A 228 -20.94 -11.30 -0.23
C GLU A 228 -22.47 -11.41 -0.01
N ASP A 229 -23.16 -11.90 -1.00
CA ASP A 229 -24.51 -12.40 -0.82
C ASP A 229 -24.48 -13.81 -0.19
N LYS A 230 -25.63 -14.30 0.27
CA LYS A 230 -25.77 -15.64 0.88
C LYS A 230 -25.28 -16.78 -0.04
N GLN A 231 -25.06 -16.52 -1.31
CA GLN A 231 -24.63 -17.48 -2.34
C GLN A 231 -23.18 -17.30 -2.78
N ARG A 232 -22.41 -16.42 -2.13
CA ARG A 232 -21.02 -16.06 -2.50
C ARG A 232 -20.88 -15.69 -3.99
N GLY A 233 -21.83 -14.94 -4.51
CA GLY A 233 -21.91 -14.64 -5.94
C GLY A 233 -20.79 -13.72 -6.41
N VAL A 234 -20.39 -12.75 -5.60
CA VAL A 234 -19.34 -11.77 -5.92
C VAL A 234 -17.97 -12.44 -5.95
N GLU A 235 -17.63 -13.25 -4.93
CA GLU A 235 -16.36 -13.96 -4.88
C GLU A 235 -16.19 -14.91 -6.08
N ARG A 236 -17.22 -15.68 -6.38
CA ARG A 236 -17.21 -16.62 -7.51
C ARG A 236 -17.07 -15.91 -8.87
N GLU A 237 -17.74 -14.77 -9.03
CA GLU A 237 -17.64 -13.93 -10.21
C GLU A 237 -16.21 -13.38 -10.36
N LEU A 238 -15.61 -12.86 -9.29
CA LEU A 238 -14.23 -12.39 -9.30
C LEU A 238 -13.25 -13.50 -9.65
N GLN A 239 -13.38 -14.69 -9.05
CA GLN A 239 -12.50 -15.84 -9.35
C GLN A 239 -12.55 -16.20 -10.84
N MET A 240 -13.76 -16.26 -11.43
CA MET A 240 -13.95 -16.56 -12.84
C MET A 240 -13.31 -15.47 -13.74
N LEU A 241 -13.59 -14.20 -13.47
CA LEU A 241 -13.10 -13.08 -14.27
C LEU A 241 -11.57 -12.94 -14.15
N CYS A 242 -11.02 -13.10 -12.96
CA CYS A 242 -9.57 -13.07 -12.72
C CYS A 242 -8.86 -14.20 -13.48
N ALA A 243 -9.41 -15.41 -13.47
CA ALA A 243 -8.85 -16.54 -14.22
C ALA A 243 -8.81 -16.27 -15.74
N LEU A 244 -9.85 -15.62 -16.28
CA LEU A 244 -9.94 -15.29 -17.71
C LEU A 244 -9.00 -14.14 -18.10
N HIS A 245 -8.99 -13.05 -17.35
CA HIS A 245 -8.34 -11.79 -17.74
C HIS A 245 -6.98 -11.56 -17.11
N GLY A 246 -6.62 -12.33 -16.07
CA GLY A 246 -5.33 -12.19 -15.38
C GLY A 246 -5.22 -10.99 -14.45
N ILE A 247 -6.34 -10.31 -14.14
CA ILE A 247 -6.40 -9.24 -13.15
C ILE A 247 -6.36 -9.85 -11.74
N GLY A 248 -5.62 -9.23 -10.83
CA GLY A 248 -5.63 -9.58 -9.42
C GLY A 248 -6.66 -8.79 -8.62
N VAL A 249 -6.90 -9.21 -7.38
CA VAL A 249 -7.78 -8.53 -6.44
C VAL A 249 -7.09 -8.33 -5.10
N ILE A 250 -7.09 -7.09 -4.62
CA ILE A 250 -6.59 -6.71 -3.30
C ILE A 250 -7.75 -6.24 -2.42
N LEU A 251 -7.83 -6.77 -1.21
CA LEU A 251 -8.70 -6.26 -0.15
C LEU A 251 -7.87 -5.29 0.71
N LEU A 252 -8.12 -4.00 0.55
CA LEU A 252 -7.44 -2.93 1.27
C LEU A 252 -8.05 -2.74 2.65
N ASN A 253 -7.24 -2.85 3.69
CA ASN A 253 -7.67 -2.55 5.04
C ASN A 253 -7.53 -1.04 5.31
N GLN A 254 -8.66 -0.35 5.51
CA GLN A 254 -8.70 1.10 5.72
C GLN A 254 -8.10 1.55 7.05
N GLN A 255 -8.19 0.71 8.09
CA GLN A 255 -7.74 1.05 9.43
C GLN A 255 -6.24 0.75 9.61
N ASP A 256 -5.77 -0.28 8.94
CA ASP A 256 -4.37 -0.72 8.97
C ASP A 256 -3.95 -1.23 7.59
N PRO A 257 -3.42 -0.36 6.71
CA PRO A 257 -3.01 -0.74 5.37
C PRO A 257 -2.08 -1.95 5.29
N GLY A 258 -1.18 -2.13 6.30
CA GLY A 258 -0.30 -3.29 6.38
C GLY A 258 -1.00 -4.64 6.58
N ASN A 259 -2.27 -4.64 6.97
CA ASN A 259 -3.11 -5.83 7.05
C ASN A 259 -3.97 -6.05 5.79
N SER A 260 -3.72 -5.31 4.72
CA SER A 260 -4.35 -5.56 3.42
C SER A 260 -3.92 -6.92 2.87
N GLN A 261 -4.74 -7.49 1.99
CA GLN A 261 -4.54 -8.85 1.50
C GLN A 261 -4.71 -8.93 -0.01
N THR A 262 -3.77 -9.57 -0.68
CA THR A 262 -3.97 -10.01 -2.06
C THR A 262 -4.84 -11.26 -2.06
N LEU A 263 -6.13 -11.11 -2.35
CA LEU A 263 -7.09 -12.22 -2.39
C LEU A 263 -6.86 -13.13 -3.60
N ILE A 264 -6.60 -12.52 -4.74
CA ILE A 264 -6.32 -13.21 -6.00
C ILE A 264 -5.10 -12.55 -6.64
N PRO A 265 -3.99 -13.27 -6.85
CA PRO A 265 -2.82 -12.72 -7.49
C PRO A 265 -3.07 -12.45 -8.98
N ALA A 266 -2.57 -11.34 -9.49
CA ALA A 266 -2.59 -11.04 -10.92
C ALA A 266 -1.63 -11.97 -11.68
N ARG A 267 -1.97 -12.26 -12.93
CA ARG A 267 -1.07 -12.96 -13.87
C ARG A 267 -0.20 -11.95 -14.59
N GLU A 268 1.11 -12.17 -14.58
CA GLU A 268 2.06 -11.34 -15.30
C GLU A 268 1.83 -11.41 -16.82
N ARG A 269 1.73 -10.25 -17.47
CA ARG A 269 1.79 -10.13 -18.93
C ARG A 269 3.25 -10.06 -19.35
N THR A 270 3.59 -10.79 -20.39
CA THR A 270 4.99 -10.90 -20.89
C THR A 270 5.46 -9.64 -21.60
N SER A 271 4.55 -8.84 -22.14
CA SER A 271 4.85 -7.63 -22.90
C SER A 271 3.96 -6.46 -22.48
N ILE A 272 4.50 -5.26 -22.64
CA ILE A 272 3.78 -3.99 -22.48
C ILE A 272 3.18 -3.57 -23.83
N ASP A 273 1.96 -3.05 -23.81
CA ASP A 273 1.38 -2.38 -24.96
C ASP A 273 1.88 -0.91 -25.02
N TRP A 274 3.02 -0.74 -25.65
CA TRP A 274 3.66 0.58 -25.81
C TRP A 274 2.83 1.57 -26.65
N GLN A 275 1.92 1.12 -27.48
CA GLN A 275 1.03 2.02 -28.21
C GLN A 275 0.02 2.64 -27.27
N SER A 276 -0.58 1.85 -26.37
CA SER A 276 -1.44 2.36 -25.30
C SER A 276 -0.67 3.27 -24.35
N VAL A 277 0.54 2.91 -23.92
CA VAL A 277 1.40 3.80 -23.11
C VAL A 277 1.62 5.14 -23.80
N ASN A 278 2.02 5.14 -25.08
CA ASN A 278 2.26 6.38 -25.81
C ASN A 278 1.01 7.28 -25.89
N ARG A 279 -0.16 6.69 -26.11
CA ARG A 279 -1.43 7.44 -26.09
C ARG A 279 -1.67 8.07 -24.72
N LEU A 280 -1.53 7.32 -23.63
CA LEU A 280 -1.76 7.81 -22.27
C LEU A 280 -0.77 8.92 -21.88
N VAL A 281 0.48 8.82 -22.28
CA VAL A 281 1.52 9.86 -22.10
C VAL A 281 1.14 11.17 -22.77
N VAL A 282 0.58 11.10 -23.99
CA VAL A 282 0.15 12.32 -24.72
C VAL A 282 -1.07 12.96 -24.05
N GLU A 283 -1.96 12.16 -23.50
CA GLU A 283 -3.26 12.63 -23.01
C GLU A 283 -3.24 13.04 -21.52
N ASN A 284 -2.36 12.48 -20.66
CA ASN A 284 -2.37 12.77 -19.21
C ASN A 284 -0.98 13.13 -18.67
N LYS A 285 -0.90 14.26 -17.96
CA LYS A 285 0.35 14.80 -17.44
C LYS A 285 0.97 13.92 -16.33
N ASP A 286 0.15 13.37 -15.43
CA ASP A 286 0.66 12.50 -14.35
C ASP A 286 1.20 11.20 -14.92
N PHE A 287 0.51 10.63 -15.90
CA PHE A 287 0.97 9.42 -16.57
C PHE A 287 2.27 9.68 -17.35
N LYS A 288 2.41 10.86 -17.95
CA LYS A 288 3.67 11.28 -18.57
C LYS A 288 4.79 11.36 -17.56
N GLU A 289 4.58 12.04 -16.43
CA GLU A 289 5.56 12.16 -15.35
C GLU A 289 5.97 10.77 -14.81
N PHE A 290 5.02 9.83 -14.69
CA PHE A 290 5.33 8.45 -14.32
C PHE A 290 6.24 7.76 -15.33
N ILE A 291 5.95 7.85 -16.62
CA ILE A 291 6.77 7.24 -17.67
C ILE A 291 8.14 7.93 -17.80
N ASP A 292 8.23 9.24 -17.53
CA ASP A 292 9.51 9.95 -17.44
C ASP A 292 10.39 9.36 -16.31
N LEU A 293 9.83 9.07 -15.14
CA LEU A 293 10.53 8.40 -14.04
C LEU A 293 10.95 6.96 -14.39
N VAL A 294 10.11 6.21 -15.10
CA VAL A 294 10.46 4.87 -15.61
C VAL A 294 11.65 4.97 -16.60
N SER A 295 11.60 5.95 -17.50
CA SER A 295 12.66 6.21 -18.47
C SER A 295 13.97 6.59 -17.79
N ASP A 296 13.93 7.49 -16.80
CA ASP A 296 15.10 7.90 -16.01
C ASP A 296 15.72 6.71 -15.28
N TYR A 297 14.88 5.86 -14.65
CA TYR A 297 15.36 4.62 -14.05
C TYR A 297 16.06 3.69 -15.06
N HIS A 298 15.46 3.50 -16.24
CA HIS A 298 16.05 2.68 -17.28
C HIS A 298 17.38 3.23 -17.79
N GLN A 299 17.56 4.56 -17.82
CA GLN A 299 18.79 5.20 -18.28
C GLN A 299 19.87 5.21 -17.19
N THR A 300 19.51 5.49 -15.95
CA THR A 300 20.48 5.79 -14.89
C THR A 300 20.59 4.71 -13.82
N GLY A 301 19.59 3.85 -13.65
CA GLY A 301 19.45 2.90 -12.56
C GLY A 301 19.15 3.57 -11.19
N LYS A 302 18.86 4.88 -11.17
CA LYS A 302 18.68 5.65 -9.94
C LYS A 302 17.19 5.86 -9.61
N ILE A 303 16.87 5.78 -8.33
CA ILE A 303 15.53 6.06 -7.80
C ILE A 303 15.59 7.37 -7.03
N HIS A 304 14.89 8.38 -7.52
CA HIS A 304 14.70 9.66 -6.82
C HIS A 304 13.45 9.57 -5.94
N LYS A 305 13.58 9.00 -4.72
CA LYS A 305 12.46 8.72 -3.83
C LYS A 305 11.49 9.89 -3.61
N ALA A 306 12.00 11.12 -3.59
CA ALA A 306 11.18 12.33 -3.41
C ALA A 306 10.18 12.60 -4.57
N LEU A 307 10.33 11.94 -5.71
CA LEU A 307 9.45 12.06 -6.87
C LEU A 307 8.39 10.95 -6.94
N TRP A 308 8.48 9.97 -6.06
CA TRP A 308 7.49 8.91 -5.88
C TRP A 308 6.65 9.22 -4.64
N ASN A 309 5.36 8.89 -4.68
CA ASN A 309 4.46 9.13 -3.55
C ASN A 309 4.72 8.17 -2.39
#